data_5c940031d1d781cae6598018602690c4
#
_entry.id   5c940031d1d781cae6598018602690c4
#
_cell.length_a   1.000
_cell.length_b   1.000
_cell.length_c   1.000
_cell.angle_alpha   90.00
_cell.angle_beta   90.00
_cell.angle_gamma   90.00
#
_symmetry.space_group_name_H-M   'P 1'
#
loop_
_entity.id
_entity.type
_entity.pdbx_description
1 polymer ?
#
loop_
_entity_poly.entity_id
_entity_poly.type
_entity_poly.pdbx_seq_one_letter_code
_entity_poly.pdbx_strand_id
1 'polypeptide(L)'
;MAALILDFEAPLPRRLYWDASFLVHATYPAGRYHQECYEFLERLSDAEVTLSYVSTLALDEVVFTLIQLKVAEDHPERGFWDVYRENPQVIQPYLGELHALVDRLSSDSRIQVTGAEPESISVALDYMICYSLLPRDALHLTTMARNGVDSIVTTDDDFLPVDELRIYTCNPRILSQR
;
A
#
# COMPACT_ATOMS: atom_id res chain seq x y z
N MET A 1 -9.42 -20.64 6.60
CA MET A 1 -10.52 -19.76 7.12
C MET A 1 -10.46 -18.47 6.35
N ALA A 2 -11.60 -17.88 5.97
CA ALA A 2 -11.62 -16.63 5.21
C ALA A 2 -10.87 -15.49 5.93
N ALA A 3 -10.47 -14.46 5.18
CA ALA A 3 -9.88 -13.25 5.74
C ALA A 3 -10.80 -12.60 6.77
N LEU A 4 -10.23 -12.01 7.82
CA LEU A 4 -10.97 -11.22 8.81
C LEU A 4 -10.96 -9.75 8.40
N ILE A 5 -12.10 -9.26 7.97
CA ILE A 5 -12.26 -7.87 7.52
C ILE A 5 -12.55 -6.96 8.73
N LEU A 6 -11.81 -5.89 8.88
CA LEU A 6 -11.86 -4.93 9.99
C LEU A 6 -11.95 -3.51 9.43
N ASP A 7 -12.76 -2.64 10.08
CA ASP A 7 -12.74 -1.21 9.77
C ASP A 7 -11.59 -0.50 10.51
N PHE A 8 -11.43 0.77 10.21
CA PHE A 8 -10.39 1.59 10.82
C PHE A 8 -10.64 1.92 12.31
N GLU A 9 -11.80 1.61 12.86
CA GLU A 9 -12.10 1.75 14.30
C GLU A 9 -11.70 0.52 15.12
N ALA A 10 -11.44 -0.62 14.46
CA ALA A 10 -11.05 -1.85 15.13
C ALA A 10 -9.74 -1.69 15.93
N PRO A 11 -9.51 -2.49 16.98
CA PRO A 11 -8.27 -2.46 17.74
C PRO A 11 -7.05 -2.68 16.84
N LEU A 12 -6.01 -1.85 17.01
CA LEU A 12 -4.80 -1.94 16.20
C LEU A 12 -3.99 -3.21 16.53
N PRO A 13 -3.38 -3.85 15.52
CA PRO A 13 -2.53 -5.01 15.72
C PRO A 13 -1.14 -4.58 16.22
N ARG A 14 -0.35 -5.52 16.71
CA ARG A 14 1.05 -5.25 17.06
C ARG A 14 1.94 -5.00 15.84
N ARG A 15 1.61 -5.62 14.71
CA ARG A 15 2.32 -5.49 13.42
C ARG A 15 1.30 -5.25 12.32
N LEU A 16 1.55 -4.27 11.49
CA LEU A 16 0.65 -3.91 10.39
C LEU A 16 1.47 -3.66 9.13
N TYR A 17 1.12 -4.33 8.06
CA TYR A 17 1.67 -4.06 6.74
C TYR A 17 0.85 -2.99 6.03
N TRP A 18 1.53 -2.03 5.42
CA TRP A 18 0.89 -0.96 4.66
C TRP A 18 1.00 -1.25 3.17
N ASP A 19 -0.15 -1.42 2.56
CA ASP A 19 -0.26 -1.57 1.12
C ASP A 19 -0.13 -0.21 0.42
N ALA A 20 0.26 -0.24 -0.86
CA ALA A 20 0.41 0.95 -1.69
C ALA A 20 -0.91 1.73 -1.83
N SER A 21 -2.05 1.05 -1.98
CA SER A 21 -3.36 1.68 -2.10
C SER A 21 -3.71 2.52 -0.88
N PHE A 22 -3.43 2.04 0.33
CA PHE A 22 -3.59 2.80 1.56
C PHE A 22 -2.71 4.06 1.58
N LEU A 23 -1.41 3.91 1.28
CA LEU A 23 -0.47 5.03 1.28
C LEU A 23 -0.82 6.10 0.23
N VAL A 24 -1.22 5.69 -0.97
CA VAL A 24 -1.68 6.62 -2.01
C VAL A 24 -2.88 7.42 -1.51
N HIS A 25 -3.90 6.78 -0.94
CA HIS A 25 -5.06 7.49 -0.42
C HIS A 25 -4.72 8.35 0.79
N ALA A 26 -3.84 7.92 1.69
CA ALA A 26 -3.43 8.73 2.83
C ALA A 26 -2.67 10.00 2.42
N THR A 27 -1.96 9.98 1.28
CA THR A 27 -1.07 11.08 0.84
C THR A 27 -1.64 11.94 -0.28
N TYR A 28 -2.62 11.45 -1.06
CA TYR A 28 -3.19 12.17 -2.19
C TYR A 28 -4.54 12.80 -1.84
N PRO A 29 -4.64 14.15 -1.67
CA PRO A 29 -5.83 14.82 -1.15
C PRO A 29 -7.09 14.65 -2.00
N ALA A 30 -6.97 14.46 -3.32
CA ALA A 30 -8.09 14.21 -4.20
C ALA A 30 -8.49 12.72 -4.26
N GLY A 31 -7.83 11.85 -3.48
CA GLY A 31 -8.12 10.42 -3.40
C GLY A 31 -9.50 10.14 -2.80
N ARG A 32 -10.20 9.14 -3.34
CA ARG A 32 -11.56 8.78 -2.93
C ARG A 32 -11.70 8.49 -1.43
N TYR A 33 -10.67 7.91 -0.81
CA TYR A 33 -10.64 7.51 0.59
C TYR A 33 -9.59 8.31 1.39
N HIS A 34 -9.26 9.54 0.91
CA HIS A 34 -8.19 10.32 1.51
C HIS A 34 -8.44 10.59 3.00
N GLN A 35 -9.62 11.08 3.33
CA GLN A 35 -9.93 11.47 4.70
C GLN A 35 -9.79 10.31 5.67
N GLU A 36 -10.41 9.18 5.34
CA GLU A 36 -10.40 7.99 6.20
C GLU A 36 -8.98 7.41 6.33
N CYS A 37 -8.22 7.32 5.23
CA CYS A 37 -6.87 6.80 5.24
C CYS A 37 -5.90 7.75 5.98
N TYR A 38 -6.06 9.05 5.83
CA TYR A 38 -5.26 10.04 6.54
C TYR A 38 -5.50 9.99 8.06
N GLU A 39 -6.76 9.97 8.49
CA GLU A 39 -7.12 9.85 9.92
C GLU A 39 -6.62 8.54 10.52
N PHE A 40 -6.67 7.44 9.76
CA PHE A 40 -6.11 6.16 10.21
C PHE A 40 -4.59 6.20 10.32
N LEU A 41 -3.90 6.89 9.40
CA LEU A 41 -2.46 7.11 9.46
C LEU A 41 -2.07 7.93 10.71
N GLU A 42 -2.83 9.00 11.04
CA GLU A 42 -2.63 9.75 12.28
C GLU A 42 -2.83 8.86 13.50
N ARG A 43 -3.90 8.06 13.52
CA ARG A 43 -4.14 7.08 14.60
C ARG A 43 -2.99 6.09 14.76
N LEU A 44 -2.40 5.60 13.67
CA LEU A 44 -1.21 4.74 13.70
C LEU A 44 0.01 5.48 14.24
N SER A 45 0.15 6.76 13.90
CA SER A 45 1.25 7.60 14.38
C SER A 45 1.18 7.87 15.89
N ASP A 46 -0.02 7.94 16.45
CA ASP A 46 -0.24 8.11 17.89
C ASP A 46 -0.13 6.79 18.68
N ALA A 47 -0.20 5.65 17.99
CA ALA A 47 -0.17 4.34 18.63
C ALA A 47 1.27 3.87 18.90
N GLU A 48 1.70 3.88 20.16
CA GLU A 48 3.04 3.44 20.59
C GLU A 48 3.29 1.92 20.39
N VAL A 49 2.22 1.14 20.21
CA VAL A 49 2.29 -0.33 20.27
C VAL A 49 2.32 -1.01 18.90
N THR A 50 2.06 -0.29 17.82
CA THR A 50 2.02 -0.85 16.47
C THR A 50 3.33 -0.60 15.73
N LEU A 51 3.98 -1.68 15.30
CA LEU A 51 5.11 -1.63 14.38
C LEU A 51 4.57 -1.77 12.94
N SER A 52 4.83 -0.78 12.12
CA SER A 52 4.39 -0.72 10.73
C SER A 52 5.46 -1.27 9.79
N TYR A 53 5.03 -1.96 8.75
CA TYR A 53 5.90 -2.51 7.72
C TYR A 53 5.50 -1.96 6.36
N VAL A 54 6.46 -1.48 5.60
CA VAL A 54 6.28 -1.01 4.22
C VAL A 54 7.35 -1.70 3.37
N SER A 55 6.96 -2.34 2.27
CA SER A 55 7.96 -2.91 1.36
C SER A 55 8.49 -1.87 0.37
N THR A 56 9.70 -2.10 -0.14
CA THR A 56 10.22 -1.32 -1.27
C THR A 56 9.33 -1.45 -2.51
N LEU A 57 8.62 -2.58 -2.67
CA LEU A 57 7.63 -2.76 -3.72
C LEU A 57 6.42 -1.81 -3.52
N ALA A 58 5.89 -1.72 -2.30
CA ALA A 58 4.81 -0.78 -1.99
C ALA A 58 5.24 0.67 -2.22
N LEU A 59 6.47 1.04 -1.86
CA LEU A 59 7.01 2.37 -2.13
C LEU A 59 7.15 2.66 -3.62
N ASP A 60 7.59 1.69 -4.44
CA ASP A 60 7.65 1.82 -5.90
C ASP A 60 6.24 2.09 -6.47
N GLU A 61 5.26 1.32 -6.05
CA GLU A 61 3.87 1.48 -6.48
C GLU A 61 3.26 2.83 -6.05
N VAL A 62 3.53 3.27 -4.83
CA VAL A 62 3.10 4.59 -4.33
C VAL A 62 3.71 5.70 -5.18
N VAL A 63 5.03 5.69 -5.37
CA VAL A 63 5.73 6.71 -6.16
C VAL A 63 5.21 6.74 -7.58
N PHE A 64 5.07 5.58 -8.22
CA PHE A 64 4.59 5.50 -9.59
C PHE A 64 3.13 5.98 -9.72
N THR A 65 2.25 5.57 -8.80
CA THR A 65 0.84 5.97 -8.81
C THR A 65 0.69 7.47 -8.57
N LEU A 66 1.42 8.04 -7.60
CA LEU A 66 1.38 9.48 -7.34
C LEU A 66 1.89 10.30 -8.52
N ILE A 67 2.94 9.86 -9.22
CA ILE A 67 3.41 10.50 -10.46
C ILE A 67 2.30 10.47 -11.51
N GLN A 68 1.65 9.33 -11.72
CA GLN A 68 0.56 9.22 -12.70
C GLN A 68 -0.59 10.16 -12.37
N LEU A 69 -1.01 10.24 -11.10
CA LEU A 69 -2.10 11.10 -10.65
C LEU A 69 -1.75 12.58 -10.85
N LYS A 70 -0.55 13.01 -10.50
CA LYS A 70 -0.11 14.41 -10.67
C LYS A 70 0.03 14.79 -12.15
N VAL A 71 0.56 13.90 -12.98
CA VAL A 71 0.61 14.12 -14.42
C VAL A 71 -0.81 14.20 -15.02
N ALA A 72 -1.76 13.40 -14.53
CA ALA A 72 -3.14 13.44 -14.98
C ALA A 72 -3.86 14.75 -14.56
N GLU A 73 -3.54 15.31 -13.38
CA GLU A 73 -4.02 16.62 -12.96
C GLU A 73 -3.56 17.73 -13.91
N ASP A 74 -2.28 17.72 -14.29
CA ASP A 74 -1.70 18.75 -15.17
C ASP A 74 -2.06 18.53 -16.66
N HIS A 75 -2.43 17.30 -17.04
CA HIS A 75 -2.77 16.91 -18.42
C HIS A 75 -4.06 16.07 -18.47
N PRO A 76 -5.22 16.63 -18.09
CA PRO A 76 -6.46 15.86 -17.87
C PRO A 76 -7.02 15.20 -19.15
N GLU A 77 -6.67 15.72 -20.33
CA GLU A 77 -7.15 15.20 -21.63
C GLU A 77 -6.20 14.15 -22.24
N ARG A 78 -5.11 13.77 -21.52
CA ARG A 78 -4.06 12.91 -22.08
C ARG A 78 -3.74 11.76 -21.14
N GLY A 79 -3.43 10.59 -21.71
CA GLY A 79 -2.92 9.46 -20.96
C GLY A 79 -1.48 9.70 -20.46
N PHE A 80 -1.13 9.19 -19.28
CA PHE A 80 0.21 9.30 -18.70
C PHE A 80 1.33 8.91 -19.69
N TRP A 81 1.19 7.77 -20.35
CA TRP A 81 2.20 7.27 -21.28
C TRP A 81 2.40 8.12 -22.51
N ASP A 82 1.35 8.81 -22.98
CA ASP A 82 1.45 9.71 -24.13
C ASP A 82 2.22 10.97 -23.76
N VAL A 83 1.94 11.53 -22.58
CA VAL A 83 2.64 12.69 -22.06
C VAL A 83 4.12 12.34 -21.76
N TYR A 84 4.37 11.23 -21.09
CA TYR A 84 5.71 10.81 -20.71
C TYR A 84 6.60 10.48 -21.90
N ARG A 85 6.10 9.79 -22.93
CA ARG A 85 6.87 9.48 -24.15
C ARG A 85 7.27 10.73 -24.94
N GLU A 86 6.41 11.74 -24.94
CA GLU A 86 6.71 13.02 -25.59
C GLU A 86 7.71 13.85 -24.81
N ASN A 87 7.57 13.89 -23.48
CA ASN A 87 8.44 14.63 -22.59
C ASN A 87 8.71 13.86 -21.29
N PRO A 88 9.77 13.03 -21.22
CA PRO A 88 10.10 12.31 -19.99
C PRO A 88 10.40 13.18 -18.77
N GLN A 89 10.70 14.48 -18.98
CA GLN A 89 10.99 15.41 -17.88
C GLN A 89 9.71 15.89 -17.17
N VAL A 90 8.52 15.55 -17.67
CA VAL A 90 7.23 15.90 -17.05
C VAL A 90 7.13 15.46 -15.58
N ILE A 91 7.84 14.42 -15.18
CA ILE A 91 7.85 13.91 -13.80
C ILE A 91 8.75 14.72 -12.84
N GLN A 92 9.69 15.52 -13.36
CA GLN A 92 10.69 16.22 -12.53
C GLN A 92 10.09 17.13 -11.45
N PRO A 93 9.01 17.91 -11.71
CA PRO A 93 8.42 18.78 -10.69
C PRO A 93 7.95 18.03 -9.43
N TYR A 94 7.59 16.76 -9.53
CA TYR A 94 7.00 15.97 -8.44
C TYR A 94 8.03 15.23 -7.60
N LEU A 95 9.26 15.02 -8.12
CA LEU A 95 10.26 14.15 -7.48
C LEU A 95 10.69 14.67 -6.10
N GLY A 96 10.73 15.98 -5.89
CA GLY A 96 11.10 16.55 -4.59
C GLY A 96 10.11 16.20 -3.48
N GLU A 97 8.81 16.26 -3.77
CA GLU A 97 7.75 15.88 -2.82
C GLU A 97 7.76 14.38 -2.52
N LEU A 98 7.94 13.56 -3.57
CA LEU A 98 8.03 12.11 -3.44
C LEU A 98 9.26 11.67 -2.65
N HIS A 99 10.41 12.31 -2.87
CA HIS A 99 11.61 12.07 -2.07
C HIS A 99 11.37 12.37 -0.59
N ALA A 100 10.76 13.52 -0.30
CA ALA A 100 10.43 13.88 1.08
C ALA A 100 9.42 12.91 1.74
N LEU A 101 8.48 12.33 0.98
CA LEU A 101 7.57 11.31 1.46
C LEU A 101 8.33 10.03 1.85
N VAL A 102 9.17 9.51 0.93
CA VAL A 102 9.97 8.30 1.18
C VAL A 102 10.93 8.49 2.34
N ASP A 103 11.58 9.65 2.44
CA ASP A 103 12.47 9.98 3.56
C ASP A 103 11.74 9.98 4.91
N ARG A 104 10.54 10.56 4.97
CA ARG A 104 9.73 10.55 6.19
C ARG A 104 9.38 9.12 6.62
N LEU A 105 8.91 8.29 5.69
CA LEU A 105 8.58 6.89 5.97
C LEU A 105 9.82 6.09 6.42
N SER A 106 10.96 6.33 5.80
CA SER A 106 12.22 5.61 6.11
C SER A 106 12.89 6.09 7.40
N SER A 107 12.58 7.31 7.85
CA SER A 107 13.18 7.91 9.06
C SER A 107 12.37 7.65 10.32
N ASP A 108 11.11 7.24 10.21
CA ASP A 108 10.27 6.91 11.38
C ASP A 108 10.69 5.55 11.95
N SER A 109 11.17 5.54 13.19
CA SER A 109 11.63 4.30 13.86
C SER A 109 10.53 3.25 14.07
N ARG A 110 9.25 3.62 13.91
CA ARG A 110 8.09 2.73 13.99
C ARG A 110 7.71 2.12 12.66
N ILE A 111 8.34 2.57 11.57
CA ILE A 111 8.13 2.07 10.23
C ILE A 111 9.35 1.27 9.81
N GLN A 112 9.17 -0.01 9.57
CA GLN A 112 10.21 -0.87 9.05
C GLN A 112 10.08 -1.00 7.54
N VAL A 113 10.99 -0.36 6.78
CA VAL A 113 11.09 -0.55 5.34
C VAL A 113 11.79 -1.88 5.07
N THR A 114 11.16 -2.75 4.28
CA THR A 114 11.66 -4.10 3.99
C THR A 114 11.65 -4.37 2.48
N GLY A 115 12.56 -5.19 2.00
CA GLY A 115 12.66 -5.59 0.59
C GLY A 115 12.29 -7.05 0.35
N ALA A 116 12.08 -7.39 -0.91
CA ALA A 116 11.98 -8.78 -1.33
C ALA A 116 13.39 -9.38 -1.50
N GLU A 117 13.59 -10.56 -0.97
CA GLU A 117 14.81 -11.35 -1.20
C GLU A 117 14.66 -12.19 -2.48
N PRO A 118 15.78 -12.68 -3.08
CA PRO A 118 15.70 -13.48 -4.31
C PRO A 118 14.76 -14.69 -4.20
N GLU A 119 14.72 -15.33 -3.04
CA GLU A 119 13.90 -16.51 -2.76
C GLU A 119 12.40 -16.19 -2.64
N SER A 120 12.06 -14.91 -2.48
CA SER A 120 10.66 -14.46 -2.36
C SER A 120 9.82 -14.78 -3.60
N ILE A 121 10.45 -14.83 -4.78
CA ILE A 121 9.74 -15.15 -6.04
C ILE A 121 9.17 -16.58 -6.01
N SER A 122 9.93 -17.57 -5.51
CA SER A 122 9.44 -18.95 -5.43
C SER A 122 8.24 -19.07 -4.51
N VAL A 123 8.31 -18.43 -3.33
CA VAL A 123 7.20 -18.41 -2.37
C VAL A 123 5.99 -17.64 -2.92
N ALA A 124 6.21 -16.55 -3.64
CA ALA A 124 5.15 -15.81 -4.29
C ALA A 124 4.40 -16.66 -5.33
N LEU A 125 5.09 -17.48 -6.12
CA LEU A 125 4.45 -18.40 -7.05
C LEU A 125 3.53 -19.42 -6.34
N ASP A 126 3.93 -19.91 -5.16
CA ASP A 126 3.07 -20.77 -4.35
C ASP A 126 1.81 -20.03 -3.87
N TYR A 127 1.92 -18.78 -3.42
CA TYR A 127 0.76 -17.95 -3.06
C TYR A 127 -0.14 -17.65 -4.27
N MET A 128 0.43 -17.40 -5.45
CA MET A 128 -0.34 -17.22 -6.68
C MET A 128 -1.18 -18.47 -6.99
N ILE A 129 -0.61 -19.66 -6.81
CA ILE A 129 -1.32 -20.94 -7.02
C ILE A 129 -2.42 -21.13 -5.97
N CYS A 130 -2.12 -20.87 -4.69
CA CYS A 130 -3.06 -21.12 -3.59
C CYS A 130 -4.24 -20.15 -3.57
N TYR A 131 -3.99 -18.87 -3.86
CA TYR A 131 -4.97 -17.79 -3.66
C TYR A 131 -5.37 -17.06 -4.96
N SER A 132 -4.83 -17.47 -6.12
CA SER A 132 -5.06 -16.80 -7.41
C SER A 132 -4.66 -15.32 -7.43
N LEU A 133 -3.63 -14.96 -6.65
CA LEU A 133 -3.10 -13.61 -6.58
C LEU A 133 -2.31 -13.24 -7.84
N LEU A 134 -2.24 -11.94 -8.14
CA LEU A 134 -1.28 -11.43 -9.10
C LEU A 134 0.15 -11.41 -8.51
N PRO A 135 1.20 -11.34 -9.35
CA PRO A 135 2.59 -11.45 -8.88
C PRO A 135 2.97 -10.42 -7.79
N ARG A 136 2.48 -9.18 -7.89
CA ARG A 136 2.77 -8.12 -6.91
C ARG A 136 2.12 -8.41 -5.57
N ASP A 137 0.84 -8.79 -5.55
CA ASP A 137 0.09 -9.10 -4.34
C ASP A 137 0.71 -10.31 -3.62
N ALA A 138 1.12 -11.32 -4.39
CA ALA A 138 1.83 -12.47 -3.86
C ALA A 138 3.20 -12.11 -3.26
N LEU A 139 3.92 -11.14 -3.83
CA LEU A 139 5.16 -10.61 -3.25
C LEU A 139 4.92 -9.80 -1.97
N HIS A 140 3.85 -9.01 -1.90
CA HIS A 140 3.43 -8.36 -0.66
C HIS A 140 3.15 -9.40 0.42
N LEU A 141 2.35 -10.41 0.11
CA LEU A 141 2.03 -11.49 1.05
C LEU A 141 3.29 -12.25 1.50
N THR A 142 4.22 -12.54 0.58
CA THR A 142 5.51 -13.15 0.91
C THR A 142 6.32 -12.28 1.88
N THR A 143 6.35 -10.98 1.64
CA THR A 143 7.06 -10.02 2.49
C THR A 143 6.43 -9.96 3.89
N MET A 144 5.10 -9.96 3.96
CA MET A 144 4.36 -10.03 5.23
C MET A 144 4.70 -11.30 6.01
N ALA A 145 4.60 -12.46 5.37
CA ALA A 145 4.88 -13.76 6.01
C ALA A 145 6.30 -13.86 6.57
N ARG A 146 7.31 -13.37 5.84
CA ARG A 146 8.71 -13.33 6.28
C ARG A 146 8.94 -12.44 7.50
N ASN A 147 8.16 -11.38 7.66
CA ASN A 147 8.24 -10.48 8.80
C ASN A 147 7.28 -10.87 9.93
N GLY A 148 6.56 -11.99 9.80
CA GLY A 148 5.58 -12.46 10.79
C GLY A 148 4.43 -11.47 10.97
N VAL A 149 3.95 -10.87 9.86
CA VAL A 149 2.83 -9.93 9.83
C VAL A 149 1.63 -10.63 9.21
N ASP A 150 0.53 -10.67 9.95
CA ASP A 150 -0.74 -11.28 9.57
C ASP A 150 -1.86 -10.25 9.34
N SER A 151 -1.50 -8.97 9.37
CA SER A 151 -2.44 -7.86 9.28
C SER A 151 -1.97 -6.87 8.22
N ILE A 152 -2.88 -6.48 7.33
CA ILE A 152 -2.63 -5.51 6.24
C ILE A 152 -3.65 -4.37 6.31
N VAL A 153 -3.22 -3.15 6.01
CA VAL A 153 -4.11 -2.05 5.69
C VAL A 153 -4.10 -1.80 4.19
N THR A 154 -5.27 -1.88 3.58
CA THR A 154 -5.46 -1.73 2.13
C THR A 154 -6.85 -1.20 1.80
N THR A 155 -6.99 -0.57 0.64
CA THR A 155 -8.29 -0.20 0.06
C THR A 155 -8.69 -1.12 -1.11
N ASP A 156 -7.80 -2.04 -1.51
CA ASP A 156 -8.01 -2.99 -2.60
C ASP A 156 -8.55 -4.34 -2.10
N ASP A 157 -9.29 -5.04 -2.93
CA ASP A 157 -9.96 -6.31 -2.63
C ASP A 157 -9.12 -7.54 -3.01
N ASP A 158 -7.92 -7.37 -3.53
CA ASP A 158 -7.04 -8.43 -4.04
C ASP A 158 -6.63 -9.44 -2.95
N PHE A 159 -6.58 -9.02 -1.68
CA PHE A 159 -6.19 -9.88 -0.55
C PHE A 159 -7.36 -10.65 0.09
N LEU A 160 -8.59 -10.45 -0.35
CA LEU A 160 -9.76 -11.14 0.19
C LEU A 160 -9.70 -12.68 0.14
N PRO A 161 -9.09 -13.30 -0.89
CA PRO A 161 -8.96 -14.76 -0.95
C PRO A 161 -7.98 -15.35 0.07
N VAL A 162 -7.15 -14.52 0.74
CA VAL A 162 -6.05 -15.00 1.59
C VAL A 162 -6.58 -15.41 2.96
N ASP A 163 -6.43 -16.70 3.28
CA ASP A 163 -6.85 -17.25 4.55
C ASP A 163 -6.11 -16.63 5.76
N GLU A 164 -6.85 -16.47 6.87
CA GLU A 164 -6.33 -16.02 8.17
C GLU A 164 -5.71 -14.60 8.18
N LEU A 165 -5.79 -13.89 7.06
CA LEU A 165 -5.32 -12.51 6.96
C LEU A 165 -6.31 -11.55 7.63
N ARG A 166 -5.80 -10.56 8.37
CA ARG A 166 -6.60 -9.46 8.92
C ARG A 166 -6.47 -8.25 8.01
N ILE A 167 -7.59 -7.85 7.41
CA ILE A 167 -7.64 -6.75 6.44
C ILE A 167 -8.30 -5.55 7.10
N TYR A 168 -7.52 -4.51 7.36
CA TYR A 168 -7.99 -3.19 7.81
C TYR A 168 -8.32 -2.35 6.58
N THR A 169 -9.54 -1.85 6.49
CA THR A 169 -9.99 -1.10 5.32
C THR A 169 -11.11 -0.11 5.64
N CYS A 170 -11.18 0.97 4.86
CA CYS A 170 -12.34 1.87 4.80
C CYS A 170 -13.20 1.64 3.55
N ASN A 171 -12.80 0.73 2.65
CA ASN A 171 -13.52 0.48 1.41
C ASN A 171 -14.88 -0.21 1.69
N PRO A 172 -16.03 0.45 1.40
CA PRO A 172 -17.37 -0.10 1.70
C PRO A 172 -17.66 -1.41 0.97
N ARG A 173 -17.05 -1.63 -0.20
CA ARG A 173 -17.24 -2.88 -0.95
C ARG A 173 -16.62 -4.06 -0.22
N ILE A 174 -15.45 -3.86 0.39
CA ILE A 174 -14.78 -4.88 1.20
C ILE A 174 -15.52 -5.07 2.51
N LEU A 175 -15.87 -3.97 3.19
CA LEU A 175 -16.59 -4.02 4.46
C LEU A 175 -17.94 -4.73 4.36
N SER A 176 -18.59 -4.71 3.19
CA SER A 176 -19.85 -5.43 2.97
C SER A 176 -19.69 -6.95 2.87
N GLN A 177 -18.48 -7.49 2.89
CA GLN A 177 -18.18 -8.93 2.82
C GLN A 177 -17.81 -9.53 4.20
N ARG A 178 -18.03 -8.78 5.28
CA ARG A 178 -17.82 -9.22 6.67
C ARG A 178 -18.69 -10.43 7.05
#